data_85ebfafb27ebf3595b63b229295d1706
#
_entry.id   85ebfafb27ebf3595b63b229295d1706
#
_cell.length_a   1.000
_cell.length_b   1.000
_cell.length_c   1.000
_cell.angle_alpha   90.00
_cell.angle_beta   90.00
_cell.angle_gamma   90.00
#
_symmetry.space_group_name_H-M   'P 1'
#
loop_
_entity.id
_entity.type
_entity.pdbx_description
1 polymer ?
#
loop_
_entity_poly.entity_id
_entity_poly.type
_entity_poly.pdbx_seq_one_letter_code
_entity_poly.pdbx_strand_id
1 'polypeptide(L)'
;MSTEHTQGSLTKEAIRLAWPAVCESFFIALAGMVDTFMVSTLGANAVAAVGLTTQPKFLGLALFIAANVAISALVARRFGEKRQQAANEILVMTICFCIVAAVIISALTVGFADQIIEFCGSSEDTHAMAARYYRIIMDGMIFNVLSMGINAAQRGAGNTMIALRTNLISNLVNICGNYLLINGHFGFPALGITGAAIATVFGTVVACVMSIISIYPKDGFISIPYMIKHHIRLRMEPLLEIIKVGYSVFIEQVLMRIGFMSTAMMAAKMGTEAMAAHQVGMNILGLTFSFGDGMQVAAVALIGRSLGERDPEKAKSYGAICRRIGMGISVALAVIYFFGGETIYRMFFREENIITYGVNIIHCICIIVLFQVSQVIYMGCLRGAGDTAYTAVASTISVTLIRTAASYIFGFTLGLGMTGIWMGILADQVSRFLFASIRFRQGKWVTIKI
;
A
#
# COMPACT_ATOMS: atom_id res chain seq x y z
N MET A 1 14.96 -26.10 27.08
CA MET A 1 16.10 -25.20 26.85
C MET A 1 15.60 -24.01 26.06
N SER A 2 15.31 -22.90 26.74
CA SER A 2 14.95 -21.63 26.14
C SER A 2 16.22 -21.08 25.47
N THR A 3 16.26 -21.09 24.15
CA THR A 3 17.25 -20.32 23.41
C THR A 3 16.98 -18.84 23.71
N GLU A 4 17.75 -18.24 24.60
CA GLU A 4 17.82 -16.79 24.76
C GLU A 4 18.18 -16.20 23.40
N HIS A 5 17.18 -15.76 22.67
CA HIS A 5 17.40 -14.94 21.50
C HIS A 5 17.97 -13.62 21.97
N THR A 6 19.27 -13.46 21.86
CA THR A 6 19.91 -12.18 22.15
C THR A 6 19.23 -11.08 21.34
N GLN A 7 18.87 -9.98 21.99
CA GLN A 7 18.15 -8.85 21.38
C GLN A 7 18.82 -8.36 20.07
N GLY A 8 20.14 -8.53 19.96
CA GLY A 8 20.91 -8.26 18.76
C GLY A 8 20.57 -9.19 17.58
N SER A 9 20.32 -10.48 17.85
CA SER A 9 19.92 -11.45 16.81
C SER A 9 18.53 -11.12 16.24
N LEU A 10 17.57 -10.80 17.11
CA LEU A 10 16.21 -10.40 16.69
C LEU A 10 16.22 -9.10 15.88
N THR A 11 17.07 -8.14 16.28
CA THR A 11 17.20 -6.87 15.54
C THR A 11 17.75 -7.10 14.14
N LYS A 12 18.80 -7.95 14.02
CA LYS A 12 19.40 -8.30 12.72
C LYS A 12 18.39 -9.00 11.81
N GLU A 13 17.57 -9.89 12.34
CA GLU A 13 16.51 -10.58 11.59
C GLU A 13 15.41 -9.59 11.14
N ALA A 14 14.98 -8.70 12.04
CA ALA A 14 14.00 -7.67 11.73
C ALA A 14 14.51 -6.75 10.61
N ILE A 15 15.74 -6.27 10.67
CA ILE A 15 16.34 -5.44 9.62
C ILE A 15 16.43 -6.23 8.31
N ARG A 16 16.87 -7.49 8.34
CA ARG A 16 16.98 -8.34 7.14
C ARG A 16 15.66 -8.51 6.40
N LEU A 17 14.54 -8.58 7.11
CA LEU A 17 13.20 -8.69 6.51
C LEU A 17 12.63 -7.32 6.12
N ALA A 18 12.93 -6.28 6.90
CA ALA A 18 12.36 -4.95 6.69
C ALA A 18 13.02 -4.20 5.52
N TRP A 19 14.36 -4.23 5.38
CA TRP A 19 15.01 -3.40 4.38
C TRP A 19 14.56 -3.67 2.94
N PRO A 20 14.33 -4.94 2.49
CA PRO A 20 13.83 -5.15 1.14
C PRO A 20 12.40 -4.63 0.95
N ALA A 21 11.54 -4.79 1.97
CA ALA A 21 10.16 -4.30 1.91
C ALA A 21 10.09 -2.76 1.94
N VAL A 22 10.96 -2.10 2.70
CA VAL A 22 11.09 -0.64 2.70
C VAL A 22 11.57 -0.13 1.33
N CYS A 23 12.60 -0.75 0.78
CA CYS A 23 13.08 -0.43 -0.56
C CYS A 23 12.00 -0.67 -1.63
N GLU A 24 11.27 -1.80 -1.55
CA GLU A 24 10.15 -2.11 -2.43
C GLU A 24 9.12 -0.98 -2.44
N SER A 25 8.61 -0.59 -1.28
CA SER A 25 7.58 0.45 -1.16
C SER A 25 8.09 1.82 -1.63
N PHE A 26 9.35 2.15 -1.32
CA PHE A 26 9.97 3.37 -1.80
C PHE A 26 10.10 3.42 -3.33
N PHE A 27 10.59 2.34 -3.96
CA PHE A 27 10.72 2.28 -5.42
C PHE A 27 9.37 2.26 -6.13
N ILE A 28 8.33 1.66 -5.54
CA ILE A 28 6.96 1.73 -6.07
C ILE A 28 6.47 3.19 -6.07
N ALA A 29 6.66 3.92 -4.98
CA ALA A 29 6.27 5.33 -4.90
C ALA A 29 7.05 6.19 -5.90
N LEU A 30 8.37 5.98 -6.02
CA LEU A 30 9.22 6.68 -6.97
C LEU A 30 8.80 6.39 -8.42
N ALA A 31 8.53 5.12 -8.76
CA ALA A 31 8.06 4.75 -10.10
C ALA A 31 6.74 5.42 -10.46
N GLY A 32 5.79 5.52 -9.51
CA GLY A 32 4.54 6.26 -9.73
C GLY A 32 4.75 7.75 -10.01
N MET A 33 5.77 8.38 -9.39
CA MET A 33 6.14 9.76 -9.68
C MET A 33 6.74 9.89 -11.09
N VAL A 34 7.64 8.97 -11.48
CA VAL A 34 8.24 8.92 -12.82
C VAL A 34 7.17 8.70 -13.89
N ASP A 35 6.23 7.78 -13.67
CA ASP A 35 5.09 7.54 -14.56
C ASP A 35 4.27 8.82 -14.80
N THR A 36 3.93 9.53 -13.72
CA THR A 36 3.19 10.79 -13.80
C THR A 36 3.98 11.85 -14.57
N PHE A 37 5.29 11.93 -14.34
CA PHE A 37 6.17 12.85 -15.08
C PHE A 37 6.22 12.49 -16.57
N MET A 38 6.34 11.22 -16.94
CA MET A 38 6.37 10.80 -18.33
C MET A 38 5.03 11.08 -19.04
N VAL A 39 3.90 10.85 -18.37
CA VAL A 39 2.57 11.18 -18.92
C VAL A 39 2.38 12.69 -19.06
N SER A 40 3.02 13.51 -18.19
CA SER A 40 2.91 14.98 -18.27
C SER A 40 3.47 15.57 -19.56
N THR A 41 4.36 14.85 -20.26
CA THR A 41 4.85 15.25 -21.57
C THR A 41 3.77 15.29 -22.65
N LEU A 42 2.64 14.60 -22.44
CA LEU A 42 1.46 14.60 -23.31
C LEU A 42 0.48 15.75 -23.04
N GLY A 43 0.76 16.57 -22.02
CA GLY A 43 -0.05 17.71 -21.62
C GLY A 43 -0.98 17.45 -20.45
N ALA A 44 -1.61 18.53 -19.97
CA ALA A 44 -2.43 18.53 -18.76
C ALA A 44 -3.64 17.57 -18.83
N ASN A 45 -4.29 17.47 -20.01
CA ASN A 45 -5.44 16.60 -20.20
C ASN A 45 -5.09 15.11 -20.00
N ALA A 46 -3.89 14.68 -20.42
CA ALA A 46 -3.43 13.32 -20.24
C ALA A 46 -3.17 13.00 -18.74
N VAL A 47 -2.57 13.93 -18.02
CA VAL A 47 -2.36 13.78 -16.56
C VAL A 47 -3.71 13.74 -15.83
N ALA A 48 -4.64 14.62 -16.20
CA ALA A 48 -5.99 14.61 -15.63
C ALA A 48 -6.73 13.30 -15.92
N ALA A 49 -6.63 12.79 -17.15
CA ALA A 49 -7.23 11.53 -17.54
C ALA A 49 -6.71 10.34 -16.71
N VAL A 50 -5.38 10.21 -16.52
CA VAL A 50 -4.79 9.19 -15.65
C VAL A 50 -5.22 9.39 -14.20
N GLY A 51 -5.25 10.63 -13.71
CA GLY A 51 -5.70 10.97 -12.36
C GLY A 51 -7.12 10.48 -12.06
N LEU A 52 -8.07 10.69 -13.02
CA LEU A 52 -9.46 10.24 -12.90
C LEU A 52 -9.59 8.72 -12.74
N THR A 53 -8.68 7.94 -13.32
CA THR A 53 -8.72 6.47 -13.24
C THR A 53 -8.18 5.94 -11.91
N THR A 54 -7.49 6.75 -11.12
CA THR A 54 -6.77 6.31 -9.91
C THR A 54 -7.72 5.77 -8.85
N GLN A 55 -8.80 6.48 -8.52
CA GLN A 55 -9.74 6.05 -7.49
C GLN A 55 -10.51 4.79 -7.87
N PRO A 56 -11.13 4.69 -9.06
CA PRO A 56 -11.85 3.48 -9.45
C PRO A 56 -10.89 2.27 -9.59
N LYS A 57 -9.66 2.46 -10.03
CA LYS A 57 -8.63 1.41 -10.04
C LYS A 57 -8.36 0.87 -8.63
N PHE A 58 -8.14 1.74 -7.65
CA PHE A 58 -7.92 1.32 -6.28
C PHE A 58 -9.16 0.65 -5.65
N LEU A 59 -10.36 1.09 -6.02
CA LEU A 59 -11.59 0.44 -5.57
C LEU A 59 -11.68 -1.00 -6.12
N GLY A 60 -11.37 -1.21 -7.41
CA GLY A 60 -11.29 -2.53 -8.02
C GLY A 60 -10.22 -3.42 -7.37
N LEU A 61 -9.11 -2.83 -6.92
CA LEU A 61 -8.02 -3.55 -6.24
C LEU A 61 -8.26 -3.76 -4.74
N ALA A 62 -9.24 -3.11 -4.13
CA ALA A 62 -9.45 -3.14 -2.67
C ALA A 62 -9.62 -4.56 -2.12
N LEU A 63 -10.34 -5.42 -2.86
CA LEU A 63 -10.52 -6.83 -2.51
C LEU A 63 -9.18 -7.58 -2.47
N PHE A 64 -8.32 -7.34 -3.44
CA PHE A 64 -7.03 -8.02 -3.55
C PHE A 64 -6.00 -7.47 -2.56
N ILE A 65 -6.06 -6.18 -2.23
CA ILE A 65 -5.26 -5.58 -1.16
C ILE A 65 -5.60 -6.23 0.18
N ALA A 66 -6.90 -6.43 0.44
CA ALA A 66 -7.36 -7.11 1.64
C ALA A 66 -6.92 -8.58 1.68
N ALA A 67 -7.07 -9.31 0.57
CA ALA A 67 -6.59 -10.67 0.43
C ALA A 67 -5.07 -10.77 0.65
N ASN A 68 -4.30 -9.82 0.10
CA ASN A 68 -2.84 -9.74 0.25
C ASN A 68 -2.41 -9.68 1.73
N VAL A 69 -3.08 -8.86 2.54
CA VAL A 69 -2.83 -8.77 3.99
C VAL A 69 -3.17 -10.10 4.67
N ALA A 70 -4.32 -10.69 4.35
CA ALA A 70 -4.76 -11.96 4.93
C ALA A 70 -3.79 -13.11 4.59
N ILE A 71 -3.40 -13.24 3.34
CA ILE A 71 -2.48 -14.28 2.86
C ILE A 71 -1.12 -14.17 3.56
N SER A 72 -0.56 -12.96 3.62
CA SER A 72 0.73 -12.72 4.27
C SER A 72 0.69 -13.13 5.75
N ALA A 73 -0.38 -12.77 6.48
CA ALA A 73 -0.56 -13.12 7.89
C ALA A 73 -0.75 -14.63 8.10
N LEU A 74 -1.61 -15.27 7.30
CA LEU A 74 -1.90 -16.71 7.38
C LEU A 74 -0.67 -17.55 7.03
N VAL A 75 0.03 -17.23 5.93
CA VAL A 75 1.25 -17.95 5.54
C VAL A 75 2.35 -17.77 6.58
N ALA A 76 2.53 -16.56 7.12
CA ALA A 76 3.50 -16.32 8.19
C ALA A 76 3.22 -17.18 9.43
N ARG A 77 1.93 -17.33 9.79
CA ARG A 77 1.50 -18.21 10.89
C ARG A 77 1.83 -19.68 10.60
N ARG A 78 1.45 -20.18 9.41
CA ARG A 78 1.75 -21.57 8.99
C ARG A 78 3.24 -21.83 8.85
N PHE A 79 4.01 -20.81 8.47
CA PHE A 79 5.48 -20.88 8.43
C PHE A 79 6.06 -21.07 9.85
N GLY A 80 5.60 -20.31 10.84
CA GLY A 80 6.01 -20.48 12.24
C GLY A 80 5.63 -21.84 12.82
N GLU A 81 4.45 -22.36 12.45
CA GLU A 81 3.96 -23.70 12.80
C GLU A 81 4.70 -24.83 12.07
N LYS A 82 5.57 -24.52 11.10
CA LYS A 82 6.24 -25.49 10.19
C LYS A 82 5.26 -26.34 9.36
N ARG A 83 4.05 -25.83 9.13
CA ARG A 83 2.98 -26.51 8.37
C ARG A 83 3.04 -26.12 6.90
N GLN A 84 4.05 -26.66 6.19
CA GLN A 84 4.28 -26.35 4.78
C GLN A 84 3.08 -26.67 3.88
N GLN A 85 2.41 -27.80 4.11
CA GLN A 85 1.24 -28.19 3.32
C GLN A 85 0.12 -27.14 3.43
N ALA A 86 -0.24 -26.71 4.64
CA ALA A 86 -1.28 -25.70 4.84
C ALA A 86 -0.95 -24.35 4.19
N ALA A 87 0.33 -23.93 4.23
CA ALA A 87 0.75 -22.70 3.55
C ALA A 87 0.60 -22.79 2.01
N ASN A 88 0.92 -23.96 1.43
CA ASN A 88 0.75 -24.18 0.00
C ASN A 88 -0.74 -24.32 -0.41
N GLU A 89 -1.59 -24.89 0.44
CA GLU A 89 -3.05 -24.90 0.25
C GLU A 89 -3.61 -23.47 0.23
N ILE A 90 -3.15 -22.57 1.12
CA ILE A 90 -3.52 -21.16 1.11
C ILE A 90 -3.13 -20.51 -0.22
N LEU A 91 -1.91 -20.75 -0.74
CA LEU A 91 -1.50 -20.17 -2.03
C LEU A 91 -2.35 -20.69 -3.20
N VAL A 92 -2.61 -21.98 -3.29
CA VAL A 92 -3.43 -22.57 -4.37
C VAL A 92 -4.83 -21.94 -4.37
N MET A 93 -5.48 -21.85 -3.19
CA MET A 93 -6.78 -21.20 -3.06
C MET A 93 -6.72 -19.70 -3.40
N THR A 94 -5.63 -19.03 -3.00
CA THR A 94 -5.38 -17.63 -3.37
C THR A 94 -5.35 -17.44 -4.88
N ILE A 95 -4.58 -18.26 -5.59
CA ILE A 95 -4.46 -18.18 -7.05
C ILE A 95 -5.83 -18.36 -7.71
N CYS A 96 -6.57 -19.40 -7.30
CA CYS A 96 -7.92 -19.64 -7.83
C CYS A 96 -8.88 -18.47 -7.54
N PHE A 97 -8.90 -18.00 -6.30
CA PHE A 97 -9.71 -16.85 -5.90
C PHE A 97 -9.35 -15.60 -6.71
N CYS A 98 -8.05 -15.30 -6.84
CA CYS A 98 -7.56 -14.15 -7.59
C CYS A 98 -7.93 -14.21 -9.07
N ILE A 99 -7.84 -15.38 -9.70
CA ILE A 99 -8.25 -15.54 -11.12
C ILE A 99 -9.74 -15.28 -11.26
N VAL A 100 -10.59 -15.94 -10.47
CA VAL A 100 -12.04 -15.81 -10.59
C VAL A 100 -12.48 -14.38 -10.29
N ALA A 101 -12.02 -13.81 -9.19
CA ALA A 101 -12.37 -12.45 -8.80
C ALA A 101 -11.83 -11.41 -9.81
N ALA A 102 -10.61 -11.58 -10.32
CA ALA A 102 -10.03 -10.67 -11.32
C ALA A 102 -10.81 -10.71 -12.63
N VAL A 103 -11.19 -11.89 -13.11
CA VAL A 103 -12.01 -12.01 -14.34
C VAL A 103 -13.36 -11.31 -14.16
N ILE A 104 -14.04 -11.53 -13.03
CA ILE A 104 -15.33 -10.89 -12.77
C ILE A 104 -15.19 -9.36 -12.67
N ILE A 105 -14.23 -8.87 -11.86
CA ILE A 105 -14.04 -7.43 -11.67
C ILE A 105 -13.55 -6.77 -12.95
N SER A 106 -12.64 -7.41 -13.70
CA SER A 106 -12.18 -6.92 -15.00
C SER A 106 -13.34 -6.82 -15.99
N ALA A 107 -14.16 -7.87 -16.14
CA ALA A 107 -15.30 -7.86 -17.03
C ALA A 107 -16.31 -6.74 -16.69
N LEU A 108 -16.61 -6.56 -15.40
CA LEU A 108 -17.50 -5.49 -14.95
C LEU A 108 -16.89 -4.10 -15.19
N THR A 109 -15.64 -3.89 -14.78
CA THR A 109 -15.00 -2.56 -14.87
C THR A 109 -14.67 -2.16 -16.30
N VAL A 110 -14.32 -3.10 -17.18
CA VAL A 110 -14.12 -2.85 -18.62
C VAL A 110 -15.45 -2.61 -19.32
N GLY A 111 -16.49 -3.40 -18.99
CA GLY A 111 -17.83 -3.24 -19.56
C GLY A 111 -18.50 -1.91 -19.21
N PHE A 112 -18.30 -1.44 -17.97
CA PHE A 112 -18.87 -0.17 -17.47
C PHE A 112 -17.85 0.97 -17.40
N ALA A 113 -16.74 0.89 -18.14
CA ALA A 113 -15.65 1.86 -18.04
C ALA A 113 -16.10 3.30 -18.31
N ASP A 114 -16.93 3.54 -19.33
CA ASP A 114 -17.40 4.88 -19.67
C ASP A 114 -18.26 5.45 -18.53
N GLN A 115 -19.20 4.67 -18.00
CA GLN A 115 -20.08 5.10 -16.90
C GLN A 115 -19.28 5.37 -15.61
N ILE A 116 -18.27 4.54 -15.33
CA ILE A 116 -17.40 4.72 -14.16
C ILE A 116 -16.59 6.01 -14.29
N ILE A 117 -16.02 6.27 -15.47
CA ILE A 117 -15.20 7.46 -15.71
C ILE A 117 -16.06 8.73 -15.76
N GLU A 118 -17.26 8.65 -16.32
CA GLU A 118 -18.23 9.74 -16.28
C GLU A 118 -18.64 10.07 -14.83
N PHE A 119 -18.93 9.05 -14.02
CA PHE A 119 -19.23 9.22 -12.59
C PHE A 119 -18.07 9.86 -11.82
N CYS A 120 -16.82 9.61 -12.23
CA CYS A 120 -15.64 10.25 -11.65
C CYS A 120 -15.46 11.72 -12.06
N GLY A 121 -16.34 12.27 -12.89
CA GLY A 121 -16.34 13.68 -13.26
C GLY A 121 -15.43 14.01 -14.45
N SER A 122 -15.31 13.09 -15.43
CA SER A 122 -14.58 13.37 -16.66
C SER A 122 -15.24 14.47 -17.50
N SER A 123 -14.42 15.35 -18.09
CA SER A 123 -14.86 16.31 -19.11
C SER A 123 -14.81 15.66 -20.52
N GLU A 124 -15.45 16.30 -21.50
CA GLU A 124 -15.44 15.84 -22.91
C GLU A 124 -13.99 15.62 -23.41
N ASP A 125 -13.07 16.50 -23.06
CA ASP A 125 -11.65 16.43 -23.48
C ASP A 125 -10.85 15.28 -22.84
N THR A 126 -11.25 14.82 -21.65
CA THR A 126 -10.49 13.80 -20.88
C THR A 126 -11.17 12.44 -20.91
N HIS A 127 -12.46 12.36 -21.18
CA HIS A 127 -13.28 11.15 -21.06
C HIS A 127 -12.75 10.00 -21.91
N ALA A 128 -12.58 10.21 -23.21
CA ALA A 128 -12.14 9.16 -24.14
C ALA A 128 -10.75 8.61 -23.78
N MET A 129 -9.83 9.50 -23.37
CA MET A 129 -8.48 9.11 -22.93
C MET A 129 -8.52 8.31 -21.63
N ALA A 130 -9.28 8.78 -20.64
CA ALA A 130 -9.40 8.13 -19.34
C ALA A 130 -10.08 6.76 -19.46
N ALA A 131 -11.17 6.64 -20.19
CA ALA A 131 -11.88 5.39 -20.40
C ALA A 131 -11.00 4.34 -21.12
N ARG A 132 -10.25 4.75 -22.17
CA ARG A 132 -9.33 3.86 -22.87
C ARG A 132 -8.19 3.38 -21.96
N TYR A 133 -7.56 4.30 -21.23
CA TYR A 133 -6.51 3.97 -20.27
C TYR A 133 -7.03 3.00 -19.20
N TYR A 134 -8.20 3.30 -18.63
CA TYR A 134 -8.81 2.49 -17.59
C TYR A 134 -9.13 1.07 -18.06
N ARG A 135 -9.71 0.91 -19.27
CA ARG A 135 -10.01 -0.39 -19.87
C ARG A 135 -8.74 -1.25 -19.96
N ILE A 136 -7.63 -0.72 -20.49
CA ILE A 136 -6.38 -1.46 -20.66
C ILE A 136 -5.82 -1.90 -19.30
N ILE A 137 -5.79 -0.99 -18.32
CA ILE A 137 -5.27 -1.29 -16.99
C ILE A 137 -6.11 -2.35 -16.28
N MET A 138 -7.44 -2.26 -16.38
CA MET A 138 -8.34 -3.21 -15.72
C MET A 138 -8.39 -4.56 -16.43
N ASP A 139 -8.23 -4.59 -17.74
CA ASP A 139 -8.09 -5.85 -18.51
C ASP A 139 -6.82 -6.61 -18.12
N GLY A 140 -5.70 -5.90 -17.95
CA GLY A 140 -4.43 -6.47 -17.48
C GLY A 140 -4.36 -6.75 -15.97
N MET A 141 -5.41 -6.46 -15.21
CA MET A 141 -5.40 -6.54 -13.73
C MET A 141 -5.08 -7.96 -13.21
N ILE A 142 -5.46 -9.00 -13.94
CA ILE A 142 -5.21 -10.40 -13.55
C ILE A 142 -3.73 -10.68 -13.26
N PHE A 143 -2.81 -10.17 -14.08
CA PHE A 143 -1.37 -10.36 -13.90
C PHE A 143 -0.86 -9.67 -12.63
N ASN A 144 -1.34 -8.44 -12.38
CA ASN A 144 -1.00 -7.70 -11.17
C ASN A 144 -1.46 -8.45 -9.91
N VAL A 145 -2.71 -8.90 -9.89
CA VAL A 145 -3.34 -9.56 -8.75
C VAL A 145 -2.67 -10.91 -8.45
N LEU A 146 -2.33 -11.70 -9.46
CA LEU A 146 -1.58 -12.95 -9.28
C LEU A 146 -0.19 -12.69 -8.70
N SER A 147 0.54 -11.71 -9.23
CA SER A 147 1.83 -11.32 -8.68
C SER A 147 1.72 -10.87 -7.22
N MET A 148 0.72 -10.04 -6.89
CA MET A 148 0.46 -9.59 -5.52
C MET A 148 0.21 -10.76 -4.56
N GLY A 149 -0.63 -11.73 -4.93
CA GLY A 149 -0.95 -12.90 -4.11
C GLY A 149 0.27 -13.80 -3.85
N ILE A 150 1.05 -14.09 -4.90
CA ILE A 150 2.28 -14.89 -4.77
C ILE A 150 3.33 -14.15 -3.91
N ASN A 151 3.54 -12.87 -4.16
CA ASN A 151 4.47 -12.05 -3.38
C ASN A 151 4.04 -11.93 -1.91
N ALA A 152 2.73 -11.89 -1.62
CA ALA A 152 2.22 -11.91 -0.25
C ALA A 152 2.54 -13.22 0.47
N ALA A 153 2.38 -14.35 -0.20
CA ALA A 153 2.74 -15.66 0.36
C ALA A 153 4.26 -15.77 0.60
N GLN A 154 5.08 -15.29 -0.33
CA GLN A 154 6.54 -15.25 -0.17
C GLN A 154 6.97 -14.35 1.00
N ARG A 155 6.36 -13.16 1.15
CA ARG A 155 6.60 -12.28 2.29
C ARG A 155 6.22 -12.95 3.61
N GLY A 156 5.06 -13.62 3.65
CA GLY A 156 4.64 -14.41 4.81
C GLY A 156 5.63 -15.52 5.17
N ALA A 157 6.21 -16.18 4.18
CA ALA A 157 7.28 -17.19 4.38
C ALA A 157 8.66 -16.57 4.70
N GLY A 158 8.75 -15.24 4.89
CA GLY A 158 9.98 -14.54 5.24
C GLY A 158 10.88 -14.16 4.07
N ASN A 159 10.43 -14.34 2.82
CA ASN A 159 11.20 -14.02 1.62
C ASN A 159 10.74 -12.70 0.98
N THR A 160 11.06 -11.60 1.63
CA THR A 160 10.71 -10.24 1.17
C THR A 160 11.55 -9.78 -0.03
N MET A 161 12.73 -10.36 -0.23
CA MET A 161 13.62 -10.00 -1.35
C MET A 161 13.02 -10.32 -2.73
N ILE A 162 12.20 -11.36 -2.81
CA ILE A 162 11.53 -11.74 -4.08
C ILE A 162 10.59 -10.61 -4.50
N ALA A 163 9.76 -10.12 -3.59
CA ALA A 163 8.82 -9.04 -3.88
C ALA A 163 9.54 -7.76 -4.33
N LEU A 164 10.65 -7.39 -3.65
CA LEU A 164 11.49 -6.26 -4.06
C LEU A 164 12.00 -6.44 -5.49
N ARG A 165 12.63 -7.58 -5.81
CA ARG A 165 13.18 -7.85 -7.15
C ARG A 165 12.10 -7.81 -8.22
N THR A 166 10.97 -8.46 -7.97
CA THR A 166 9.84 -8.53 -8.88
C THR A 166 9.29 -7.15 -9.20
N ASN A 167 9.02 -6.33 -8.17
CA ASN A 167 8.46 -5.00 -8.35
C ASN A 167 9.47 -4.02 -8.94
N LEU A 168 10.75 -4.11 -8.56
CA LEU A 168 11.79 -3.26 -9.13
C LEU A 168 11.95 -3.50 -10.64
N ILE A 169 12.05 -4.76 -11.07
CA ILE A 169 12.19 -5.11 -12.50
C ILE A 169 10.92 -4.73 -13.25
N SER A 170 9.73 -4.99 -12.69
CA SER A 170 8.46 -4.57 -13.27
C SER A 170 8.40 -3.07 -13.51
N ASN A 171 8.79 -2.26 -12.52
CA ASN A 171 8.82 -0.81 -12.64
C ASN A 171 9.84 -0.32 -13.66
N LEU A 172 11.03 -0.94 -13.73
CA LEU A 172 12.02 -0.62 -14.76
C LEU A 172 11.49 -0.92 -16.16
N VAL A 173 10.86 -2.08 -16.36
CA VAL A 173 10.22 -2.46 -17.62
C VAL A 173 9.11 -1.48 -17.99
N ASN A 174 8.29 -1.07 -17.03
CA ASN A 174 7.25 -0.07 -17.23
C ASN A 174 7.85 1.28 -17.67
N ILE A 175 8.88 1.79 -16.98
CA ILE A 175 9.55 3.06 -17.33
C ILE A 175 10.17 2.97 -18.74
N CYS A 176 10.85 1.88 -19.07
CA CYS A 176 11.39 1.66 -20.41
C CYS A 176 10.27 1.60 -21.44
N GLY A 177 9.18 0.87 -21.15
CA GLY A 177 8.01 0.79 -22.01
C GLY A 177 7.33 2.14 -22.22
N ASN A 178 7.20 2.95 -21.19
CA ASN A 178 6.70 4.32 -21.28
C ASN A 178 7.56 5.18 -22.19
N TYR A 179 8.89 5.12 -22.04
CA TYR A 179 9.82 5.85 -22.89
C TYR A 179 9.67 5.46 -24.36
N LEU A 180 9.49 4.19 -24.66
CA LEU A 180 9.34 3.69 -26.03
C LEU A 180 7.96 4.02 -26.63
N LEU A 181 6.86 3.83 -25.86
CA LEU A 181 5.51 3.83 -26.39
C LEU A 181 4.76 5.16 -26.25
N ILE A 182 5.13 6.02 -25.29
CA ILE A 182 4.45 7.31 -25.13
C ILE A 182 4.80 8.22 -26.33
N ASN A 183 6.08 8.43 -26.57
CA ASN A 183 6.58 9.36 -27.59
C ASN A 183 7.09 8.68 -28.87
N GLY A 184 7.12 7.36 -28.92
CA GLY A 184 7.52 6.62 -30.13
C GLY A 184 9.02 6.64 -30.41
N HIS A 185 9.86 6.37 -29.40
CA HIS A 185 11.30 6.33 -29.59
C HIS A 185 11.76 5.00 -30.24
N PHE A 186 12.92 5.01 -30.94
CA PHE A 186 13.55 3.85 -31.59
C PHE A 186 12.66 3.13 -32.60
N GLY A 187 11.77 3.85 -33.29
CA GLY A 187 10.90 3.28 -34.32
C GLY A 187 9.61 2.64 -33.81
N PHE A 188 9.35 2.71 -32.51
CA PHE A 188 8.05 2.32 -31.96
C PHE A 188 6.98 3.38 -32.25
N PRO A 189 5.70 2.98 -32.39
CA PRO A 189 4.62 3.94 -32.61
C PRO A 189 4.40 4.83 -31.38
N ALA A 190 4.17 6.13 -31.59
CA ALA A 190 3.77 7.07 -30.55
C ALA A 190 2.31 6.85 -30.18
N LEU A 191 2.06 6.06 -29.14
CA LEU A 191 0.71 5.68 -28.68
C LEU A 191 0.14 6.60 -27.59
N GLY A 192 0.93 7.56 -27.11
CA GLY A 192 0.53 8.50 -26.07
C GLY A 192 0.07 7.78 -24.79
N ILE A 193 -1.09 8.17 -24.25
CA ILE A 193 -1.64 7.60 -23.02
C ILE A 193 -1.95 6.09 -23.11
N THR A 194 -2.30 5.61 -24.31
CA THR A 194 -2.50 4.19 -24.57
C THR A 194 -1.17 3.42 -24.42
N GLY A 195 -0.06 4.02 -24.87
CA GLY A 195 1.29 3.49 -24.67
C GLY A 195 1.66 3.36 -23.20
N ALA A 196 1.31 4.37 -22.38
CA ALA A 196 1.51 4.32 -20.94
C ALA A 196 0.73 3.17 -20.28
N ALA A 197 -0.54 2.96 -20.68
CA ALA A 197 -1.34 1.86 -20.16
C ALA A 197 -0.75 0.48 -20.55
N ILE A 198 -0.35 0.30 -21.80
CA ILE A 198 0.25 -0.94 -22.31
C ILE A 198 1.58 -1.22 -21.58
N ALA A 199 2.44 -0.20 -21.41
CA ALA A 199 3.70 -0.35 -20.69
C ALA A 199 3.49 -0.77 -19.24
N THR A 200 2.48 -0.21 -18.55
CA THR A 200 2.10 -0.59 -17.18
C THR A 200 1.65 -2.04 -17.12
N VAL A 201 0.77 -2.47 -18.03
CA VAL A 201 0.31 -3.87 -18.09
C VAL A 201 1.47 -4.81 -18.40
N PHE A 202 2.34 -4.45 -19.35
CA PHE A 202 3.50 -5.27 -19.66
C PHE A 202 4.45 -5.42 -18.46
N GLY A 203 4.67 -4.35 -17.69
CA GLY A 203 5.39 -4.42 -16.42
C GLY A 203 4.75 -5.41 -15.44
N THR A 204 3.41 -5.40 -15.32
CA THR A 204 2.70 -6.36 -14.44
C THR A 204 2.75 -7.80 -14.94
N VAL A 205 2.78 -8.02 -16.26
CA VAL A 205 3.01 -9.35 -16.85
C VAL A 205 4.39 -9.88 -16.46
N VAL A 206 5.43 -9.05 -16.58
CA VAL A 206 6.80 -9.41 -16.15
C VAL A 206 6.83 -9.73 -14.66
N ALA A 207 6.18 -8.91 -13.84
CA ALA A 207 6.04 -9.18 -12.40
C ALA A 207 5.37 -10.55 -12.13
N CYS A 208 4.30 -10.86 -12.84
CA CYS A 208 3.57 -12.14 -12.71
C CYS A 208 4.48 -13.33 -13.07
N VAL A 209 5.16 -13.26 -14.20
CA VAL A 209 6.09 -14.32 -14.63
C VAL A 209 7.20 -14.52 -13.60
N MET A 210 7.83 -13.44 -13.12
CA MET A 210 8.87 -13.53 -12.09
C MET A 210 8.35 -14.10 -10.78
N SER A 211 7.14 -13.71 -10.36
CA SER A 211 6.50 -14.26 -9.15
C SER A 211 6.24 -15.76 -9.29
N ILE A 212 5.77 -16.23 -10.45
CA ILE A 212 5.59 -17.65 -10.73
C ILE A 212 6.93 -18.41 -10.72
N ILE A 213 7.96 -17.85 -11.36
CA ILE A 213 9.32 -18.45 -11.34
C ILE A 213 9.83 -18.56 -9.90
N SER A 214 9.52 -17.60 -9.03
CA SER A 214 9.99 -17.58 -7.64
C SER A 214 9.49 -18.74 -6.77
N ILE A 215 8.40 -19.40 -7.18
CA ILE A 215 7.81 -20.56 -6.47
C ILE A 215 8.17 -21.90 -7.14
N TYR A 216 9.08 -21.90 -8.12
CA TYR A 216 9.58 -23.10 -8.80
C TYR A 216 10.67 -23.86 -8.02
N PRO A 217 11.52 -23.23 -7.17
CA PRO A 217 12.55 -23.95 -6.43
C PRO A 217 11.97 -25.03 -5.51
N LYS A 218 12.60 -26.21 -5.52
CA LYS A 218 12.15 -27.37 -4.72
C LYS A 218 12.31 -27.14 -3.21
N ASP A 219 13.31 -26.37 -2.81
CA ASP A 219 13.66 -26.13 -1.41
C ASP A 219 12.87 -24.97 -0.79
N GLY A 220 11.97 -24.31 -1.56
CA GLY A 220 11.13 -23.24 -1.09
C GLY A 220 10.02 -23.73 -0.16
N PHE A 221 9.72 -22.96 0.91
CA PHE A 221 8.57 -23.27 1.77
C PHE A 221 7.25 -23.19 1.00
N ILE A 222 7.16 -22.24 0.08
CA ILE A 222 6.10 -22.11 -0.93
C ILE A 222 6.70 -22.59 -2.26
N SER A 223 6.19 -23.72 -2.80
CA SER A 223 6.83 -24.37 -3.96
C SER A 223 5.86 -25.16 -4.81
N ILE A 224 5.84 -24.93 -6.14
CA ILE A 224 5.05 -25.69 -7.11
C ILE A 224 5.43 -27.18 -7.09
N PRO A 225 6.72 -27.57 -7.12
CA PRO A 225 7.09 -28.99 -7.03
C PRO A 225 6.56 -29.69 -5.77
N TYR A 226 6.52 -28.99 -4.63
CA TYR A 226 5.92 -29.50 -3.40
C TYR A 226 4.41 -29.74 -3.58
N MET A 227 3.70 -28.78 -4.19
CA MET A 227 2.25 -28.87 -4.44
C MET A 227 1.91 -30.07 -5.32
N ILE A 228 2.67 -30.30 -6.39
CA ILE A 228 2.49 -31.43 -7.31
C ILE A 228 2.78 -32.74 -6.59
N LYS A 229 3.91 -32.84 -5.87
CA LYS A 229 4.32 -34.07 -5.18
C LYS A 229 3.33 -34.51 -4.11
N HIS A 230 2.72 -33.56 -3.39
CA HIS A 230 1.78 -33.87 -2.30
C HIS A 230 0.31 -33.80 -2.75
N HIS A 231 0.05 -33.73 -4.06
CA HIS A 231 -1.31 -33.70 -4.62
C HIS A 231 -2.23 -32.71 -3.89
N ILE A 232 -1.77 -31.47 -3.68
CA ILE A 232 -2.54 -30.46 -2.96
C ILE A 232 -3.84 -30.22 -3.70
N ARG A 233 -4.96 -30.45 -2.99
CA ARG A 233 -6.32 -30.29 -3.53
C ARG A 233 -6.89 -28.95 -3.14
N LEU A 234 -7.78 -28.45 -3.98
CA LEU A 234 -8.62 -27.28 -3.67
C LEU A 234 -9.55 -27.64 -2.51
N ARG A 235 -9.42 -26.90 -1.40
CA ARG A 235 -10.29 -27.01 -0.22
C ARG A 235 -10.87 -25.64 0.09
N MET A 236 -12.11 -25.61 0.54
CA MET A 236 -12.78 -24.34 0.88
C MET A 236 -12.30 -23.73 2.21
N GLU A 237 -11.73 -24.54 3.11
CA GLU A 237 -11.26 -24.08 4.42
C GLU A 237 -10.25 -22.93 4.33
N PRO A 238 -9.17 -22.99 3.51
CA PRO A 238 -8.24 -21.88 3.37
C PRO A 238 -8.89 -20.61 2.81
N LEU A 239 -9.88 -20.73 1.93
CA LEU A 239 -10.63 -19.58 1.41
C LEU A 239 -11.44 -18.90 2.52
N LEU A 240 -12.09 -19.67 3.37
CA LEU A 240 -12.83 -19.13 4.52
C LEU A 240 -11.89 -18.42 5.51
N GLU A 241 -10.68 -18.93 5.74
CA GLU A 241 -9.67 -18.28 6.55
C GLU A 241 -9.25 -16.93 5.91
N ILE A 242 -9.00 -16.89 4.60
CA ILE A 242 -8.66 -15.66 3.87
C ILE A 242 -9.80 -14.65 3.96
N ILE A 243 -11.04 -15.05 3.75
CA ILE A 243 -12.21 -14.19 3.86
C ILE A 243 -12.36 -13.67 5.28
N LYS A 244 -12.25 -14.53 6.29
CA LYS A 244 -12.40 -14.16 7.71
C LYS A 244 -11.39 -13.11 8.15
N VAL A 245 -10.16 -13.17 7.67
CA VAL A 245 -9.12 -12.19 7.99
C VAL A 245 -9.22 -10.95 7.09
N GLY A 246 -9.56 -11.15 5.81
CA GLY A 246 -9.54 -10.10 4.79
C GLY A 246 -10.77 -9.22 4.74
N TYR A 247 -11.99 -9.71 5.12
CA TYR A 247 -13.21 -8.93 4.96
C TYR A 247 -13.18 -7.59 5.69
N SER A 248 -12.62 -7.56 6.89
CA SER A 248 -12.50 -6.36 7.69
C SER A 248 -11.53 -5.34 7.04
N VAL A 249 -10.44 -5.83 6.46
CA VAL A 249 -9.48 -4.99 5.73
C VAL A 249 -10.12 -4.45 4.45
N PHE A 250 -10.96 -5.25 3.76
CA PHE A 250 -11.71 -4.78 2.60
C PHE A 250 -12.64 -3.62 2.95
N ILE A 251 -13.45 -3.77 4.01
CA ILE A 251 -14.34 -2.69 4.49
C ILE A 251 -13.52 -1.46 4.88
N GLU A 252 -12.40 -1.64 5.58
CA GLU A 252 -11.46 -0.56 5.93
C GLU A 252 -11.02 0.21 4.68
N GLN A 253 -10.56 -0.49 3.61
CA GLN A 253 -10.10 0.13 2.39
C GLN A 253 -11.18 0.99 1.72
N VAL A 254 -12.43 0.54 1.70
CA VAL A 254 -13.55 1.28 1.12
C VAL A 254 -13.89 2.51 1.96
N LEU A 255 -14.03 2.35 3.27
CA LEU A 255 -14.44 3.45 4.17
C LEU A 255 -13.36 4.53 4.31
N MET A 256 -12.09 4.16 4.31
CA MET A 256 -10.99 5.13 4.33
C MET A 256 -11.01 6.07 3.12
N ARG A 257 -11.50 5.62 1.94
CA ARG A 257 -11.64 6.47 0.75
C ARG A 257 -12.59 7.64 0.98
N ILE A 258 -13.64 7.44 1.77
CA ILE A 258 -14.60 8.51 2.14
C ILE A 258 -13.88 9.60 2.93
N GLY A 259 -13.07 9.24 3.92
CA GLY A 259 -12.31 10.20 4.73
C GLY A 259 -11.26 10.98 3.93
N PHE A 260 -10.54 10.31 3.02
CA PHE A 260 -9.59 10.97 2.13
C PHE A 260 -10.29 11.94 1.17
N MET A 261 -11.42 11.52 0.58
CA MET A 261 -12.22 12.36 -0.32
C MET A 261 -12.78 13.59 0.39
N SER A 262 -13.33 13.42 1.60
CA SER A 262 -13.83 14.53 2.42
C SER A 262 -12.76 15.59 2.69
N THR A 263 -11.53 15.16 3.03
CA THR A 263 -10.40 16.07 3.27
C THR A 263 -9.99 16.81 2.00
N ALA A 264 -9.93 16.12 0.86
CA ALA A 264 -9.61 16.73 -0.43
C ALA A 264 -10.66 17.76 -0.87
N MET A 265 -11.95 17.46 -0.65
CA MET A 265 -13.05 18.41 -0.92
C MET A 265 -12.98 19.66 -0.02
N MET A 266 -12.62 19.49 1.25
CA MET A 266 -12.41 20.63 2.17
C MET A 266 -11.21 21.48 1.74
N ALA A 267 -10.10 20.85 1.33
CA ALA A 267 -8.93 21.56 0.81
C ALA A 267 -9.26 22.36 -0.47
N ALA A 268 -10.04 21.78 -1.38
CA ALA A 268 -10.46 22.44 -2.61
C ALA A 268 -11.31 23.71 -2.34
N LYS A 269 -12.13 23.71 -1.28
CA LYS A 269 -12.93 24.89 -0.87
C LYS A 269 -12.07 26.04 -0.35
N MET A 270 -10.81 25.81 0.03
CA MET A 270 -9.88 26.86 0.48
C MET A 270 -9.23 27.65 -0.67
N GLY A 271 -9.52 27.27 -1.92
CA GLY A 271 -9.00 27.92 -3.11
C GLY A 271 -7.87 27.15 -3.80
N THR A 272 -7.56 27.57 -5.02
CA THR A 272 -6.65 26.84 -5.93
C THR A 272 -5.21 26.81 -5.38
N GLU A 273 -4.70 27.91 -4.82
CA GLU A 273 -3.35 27.99 -4.25
C GLU A 273 -3.19 27.05 -3.05
N ALA A 274 -4.18 27.06 -2.16
CA ALA A 274 -4.20 26.19 -0.99
C ALA A 274 -4.29 24.70 -1.38
N MET A 275 -5.10 24.39 -2.39
CA MET A 275 -5.22 23.02 -2.92
C MET A 275 -3.92 22.57 -3.59
N ALA A 276 -3.21 23.42 -4.31
CA ALA A 276 -1.92 23.10 -4.91
C ALA A 276 -0.88 22.76 -3.83
N ALA A 277 -0.79 23.56 -2.76
CA ALA A 277 0.07 23.28 -1.62
C ALA A 277 -0.32 21.98 -0.91
N HIS A 278 -1.62 21.71 -0.73
CA HIS A 278 -2.13 20.47 -0.15
C HIS A 278 -1.71 19.24 -0.96
N GLN A 279 -1.77 19.29 -2.29
CA GLN A 279 -1.41 18.17 -3.15
C GLN A 279 0.08 17.80 -3.02
N VAL A 280 0.97 18.79 -2.98
CA VAL A 280 2.41 18.53 -2.73
C VAL A 280 2.62 17.95 -1.33
N GLY A 281 1.95 18.49 -0.31
CA GLY A 281 1.99 17.94 1.05
C GLY A 281 1.54 16.48 1.10
N MET A 282 0.47 16.11 0.38
CA MET A 282 -0.01 14.73 0.29
C MET A 282 1.00 13.80 -0.40
N ASN A 283 1.73 14.29 -1.41
CA ASN A 283 2.79 13.51 -2.05
C ASN A 283 3.96 13.24 -1.08
N ILE A 284 4.38 14.25 -0.30
CA ILE A 284 5.41 14.11 0.74
C ILE A 284 4.95 13.10 1.80
N LEU A 285 3.70 13.20 2.24
CA LEU A 285 3.11 12.28 3.22
C LEU A 285 3.02 10.85 2.68
N GLY A 286 2.70 10.68 1.39
CA GLY A 286 2.69 9.40 0.69
C GLY A 286 4.07 8.76 0.62
N LEU A 287 5.11 9.54 0.34
CA LEU A 287 6.49 9.06 0.36
C LEU A 287 6.89 8.58 1.78
N THR A 288 6.53 9.34 2.80
CA THR A 288 6.74 8.93 4.20
C THR A 288 6.01 7.63 4.55
N PHE A 289 4.77 7.49 4.06
CA PHE A 289 3.97 6.29 4.26
C PHE A 289 4.67 5.04 3.69
N SER A 290 5.38 5.16 2.58
CA SER A 290 6.12 4.05 1.96
C SER A 290 7.14 3.41 2.91
N PHE A 291 7.83 4.22 3.73
CA PHE A 291 8.75 3.70 4.75
C PHE A 291 8.00 2.93 5.85
N GLY A 292 6.86 3.47 6.30
CA GLY A 292 6.00 2.80 7.28
C GLY A 292 5.43 1.49 6.75
N ASP A 293 4.99 1.49 5.49
CA ASP A 293 4.39 0.33 4.82
C ASP A 293 5.39 -0.82 4.67
N GLY A 294 6.62 -0.54 4.25
CA GLY A 294 7.68 -1.55 4.21
C GLY A 294 7.98 -2.15 5.59
N MET A 295 8.04 -1.33 6.63
CA MET A 295 8.18 -1.81 8.01
C MET A 295 6.96 -2.61 8.49
N GLN A 296 5.75 -2.23 8.08
CA GLN A 296 4.51 -2.97 8.35
C GLN A 296 4.56 -4.38 7.78
N VAL A 297 5.01 -4.53 6.53
CA VAL A 297 5.16 -5.84 5.87
C VAL A 297 6.06 -6.76 6.67
N ALA A 298 7.21 -6.27 7.13
CA ALA A 298 8.12 -7.04 7.98
C ALA A 298 7.48 -7.39 9.33
N ALA A 299 6.78 -6.45 9.95
CA ALA A 299 6.08 -6.67 11.21
C ALA A 299 5.01 -7.77 11.09
N VAL A 300 4.20 -7.78 10.02
CA VAL A 300 3.20 -8.84 9.74
C VAL A 300 3.87 -10.21 9.70
N ALA A 301 4.97 -10.34 8.95
CA ALA A 301 5.67 -11.62 8.80
C ALA A 301 6.30 -12.10 10.11
N LEU A 302 6.99 -11.22 10.85
CA LEU A 302 7.68 -11.57 12.10
C LEU A 302 6.69 -11.93 13.22
N ILE A 303 5.62 -11.17 13.37
CA ILE A 303 4.58 -11.42 14.38
C ILE A 303 3.84 -12.71 14.06
N GLY A 304 3.38 -12.86 12.80
CA GLY A 304 2.66 -14.07 12.38
C GLY A 304 3.48 -15.33 12.60
N ARG A 305 4.78 -15.31 12.21
CA ARG A 305 5.71 -16.40 12.43
C ARG A 305 5.91 -16.73 13.92
N SER A 306 6.20 -15.72 14.75
CA SER A 306 6.44 -15.92 16.19
C SER A 306 5.22 -16.51 16.91
N LEU A 307 4.03 -16.07 16.53
CA LEU A 307 2.79 -16.65 17.06
C LEU A 307 2.56 -18.08 16.55
N GLY A 308 2.96 -18.39 15.31
CA GLY A 308 2.98 -19.75 14.79
C GLY A 308 3.96 -20.67 15.55
N GLU A 309 5.11 -20.15 15.94
CA GLU A 309 6.11 -20.81 16.79
C GLU A 309 5.62 -20.95 18.27
N ARG A 310 4.46 -20.40 18.62
CA ARG A 310 3.90 -20.32 19.98
C ARG A 310 4.77 -19.56 20.95
N ASP A 311 5.47 -18.53 20.47
CA ASP A 311 6.36 -17.67 21.27
C ASP A 311 5.83 -16.23 21.28
N PRO A 312 4.90 -15.88 22.17
CA PRO A 312 4.33 -14.55 22.27
C PRO A 312 5.32 -13.48 22.75
N GLU A 313 6.31 -13.85 23.54
CA GLU A 313 7.31 -12.89 24.03
C GLU A 313 8.26 -12.47 22.91
N LYS A 314 8.62 -13.41 22.04
CA LYS A 314 9.35 -13.14 20.80
C LYS A 314 8.55 -12.20 19.88
N ALA A 315 7.25 -12.44 19.74
CA ALA A 315 6.35 -11.57 18.97
C ALA A 315 6.33 -10.13 19.52
N LYS A 316 6.16 -9.95 20.83
CA LYS A 316 6.22 -8.63 21.47
C LYS A 316 7.57 -7.94 21.26
N SER A 317 8.67 -8.69 21.35
CA SER A 317 10.02 -8.20 21.12
C SER A 317 10.22 -7.68 19.71
N TYR A 318 9.75 -8.41 18.68
CA TYR A 318 9.78 -7.93 17.29
C TYR A 318 8.96 -6.68 17.10
N GLY A 319 7.76 -6.59 17.67
CA GLY A 319 6.95 -5.37 17.60
C GLY A 319 7.67 -4.15 18.20
N ALA A 320 8.36 -4.33 19.33
CA ALA A 320 9.15 -3.27 19.96
C ALA A 320 10.37 -2.87 19.10
N ILE A 321 11.06 -3.84 18.49
CA ILE A 321 12.23 -3.61 17.62
C ILE A 321 11.78 -2.86 16.36
N CYS A 322 10.74 -3.34 15.66
CA CYS A 322 10.22 -2.68 14.46
C CYS A 322 9.82 -1.23 14.76
N ARG A 323 9.15 -0.98 15.89
CA ARG A 323 8.80 0.37 16.32
C ARG A 323 10.03 1.26 16.56
N ARG A 324 11.08 0.74 17.22
CA ARG A 324 12.32 1.52 17.46
C ARG A 324 12.99 1.91 16.16
N ILE A 325 13.10 0.98 15.21
CA ILE A 325 13.65 1.24 13.87
C ILE A 325 12.78 2.28 13.15
N GLY A 326 11.45 2.10 13.15
CA GLY A 326 10.52 3.03 12.53
C GLY A 326 10.58 4.43 13.14
N MET A 327 10.73 4.54 14.46
CA MET A 327 10.91 5.82 15.13
C MET A 327 12.21 6.52 14.70
N GLY A 328 13.30 5.78 14.55
CA GLY A 328 14.57 6.31 14.02
C GLY A 328 14.39 6.89 12.60
N ILE A 329 13.69 6.15 11.73
CA ILE A 329 13.35 6.63 10.38
C ILE A 329 12.46 7.88 10.45
N SER A 330 11.44 7.89 11.32
CA SER A 330 10.53 9.03 11.50
C SER A 330 11.25 10.31 11.91
N VAL A 331 12.17 10.20 12.88
CA VAL A 331 12.96 11.34 13.35
C VAL A 331 13.87 11.85 12.24
N ALA A 332 14.55 10.96 11.50
CA ALA A 332 15.38 11.35 10.38
C ALA A 332 14.57 12.11 9.29
N LEU A 333 13.39 11.57 8.93
CA LEU A 333 12.50 12.24 7.97
C LEU A 333 11.96 13.57 8.49
N ALA A 334 11.57 13.66 9.76
CA ALA A 334 11.12 14.90 10.37
C ALA A 334 12.20 15.99 10.31
N VAL A 335 13.46 15.63 10.58
CA VAL A 335 14.61 16.55 10.47
C VAL A 335 14.83 17.01 9.02
N ILE A 336 14.80 16.06 8.06
CA ILE A 336 14.93 16.38 6.62
C ILE A 336 13.82 17.33 6.19
N TYR A 337 12.58 17.09 6.59
CA TYR A 337 11.45 17.95 6.21
C TYR A 337 11.49 19.30 6.91
N PHE A 338 11.94 19.37 8.17
CA PHE A 338 12.05 20.62 8.90
C PHE A 338 13.04 21.58 8.24
N PHE A 339 14.21 21.10 7.82
CA PHE A 339 15.23 21.92 7.18
C PHE A 339 15.05 22.06 5.66
N GLY A 340 14.50 21.04 5.00
CA GLY A 340 14.37 21.00 3.54
C GLY A 340 12.99 21.36 3.01
N GLY A 341 11.97 21.47 3.86
CA GLY A 341 10.57 21.55 3.44
C GLY A 341 10.25 22.80 2.61
N GLU A 342 10.76 23.97 2.98
CA GLU A 342 10.61 25.19 2.18
C GLU A 342 11.27 25.02 0.81
N THR A 343 12.49 24.46 0.76
CA THR A 343 13.20 24.20 -0.49
C THR A 343 12.39 23.27 -1.40
N ILE A 344 11.75 22.22 -0.83
CA ILE A 344 10.89 21.32 -1.60
C ILE A 344 9.76 22.12 -2.25
N TYR A 345 9.04 22.95 -1.51
CA TYR A 345 7.95 23.74 -2.09
C TYR A 345 8.45 24.75 -3.14
N ARG A 346 9.61 25.39 -2.93
CA ARG A 346 10.24 26.30 -3.91
C ARG A 346 10.68 25.59 -5.21
N MET A 347 10.87 24.27 -5.19
CA MET A 347 11.12 23.48 -6.40
C MET A 347 9.86 23.32 -7.26
N PHE A 348 8.66 23.33 -6.65
CA PHE A 348 7.39 23.16 -7.34
C PHE A 348 6.73 24.48 -7.71
N PHE A 349 6.91 25.53 -6.88
CA PHE A 349 6.19 26.80 -7.00
C PHE A 349 7.12 27.99 -6.85
N ARG A 350 6.74 29.09 -7.51
CA ARG A 350 7.40 30.37 -7.39
C ARG A 350 6.59 31.42 -6.61
N GLU A 351 5.29 31.16 -6.47
CA GLU A 351 4.33 32.02 -5.80
C GLU A 351 4.50 31.92 -4.28
N GLU A 352 4.87 33.03 -3.63
CA GLU A 352 5.13 33.10 -2.18
C GLU A 352 3.91 32.69 -1.33
N ASN A 353 2.67 32.95 -1.81
CA ASN A 353 1.45 32.54 -1.13
C ASN A 353 1.37 31.01 -1.00
N ILE A 354 1.66 30.27 -2.10
CA ILE A 354 1.65 28.80 -2.12
C ILE A 354 2.77 28.25 -1.24
N ILE A 355 3.95 28.89 -1.26
CA ILE A 355 5.09 28.50 -0.43
C ILE A 355 4.74 28.70 1.06
N THR A 356 4.06 29.78 1.41
CA THR A 356 3.63 30.04 2.80
C THR A 356 2.66 28.95 3.29
N TYR A 357 1.66 28.56 2.48
CA TYR A 357 0.82 27.39 2.78
C TYR A 357 1.66 26.13 2.95
N GLY A 358 2.61 25.92 2.04
CA GLY A 358 3.51 24.76 2.05
C GLY A 358 4.35 24.65 3.31
N VAL A 359 4.93 25.74 3.78
CA VAL A 359 5.73 25.77 5.02
C VAL A 359 4.87 25.39 6.23
N ASN A 360 3.65 25.92 6.33
CA ASN A 360 2.72 25.55 7.40
C ASN A 360 2.35 24.06 7.36
N ILE A 361 2.14 23.53 6.15
CA ILE A 361 1.87 22.11 5.93
C ILE A 361 3.07 21.26 6.37
N ILE A 362 4.29 21.66 6.02
CA ILE A 362 5.51 20.93 6.42
C ILE A 362 5.66 20.87 7.94
N HIS A 363 5.37 21.94 8.66
CA HIS A 363 5.41 21.91 10.13
C HIS A 363 4.43 20.87 10.69
N CYS A 364 3.23 20.76 10.11
CA CYS A 364 2.30 19.68 10.46
C CYS A 364 2.87 18.29 10.09
N ILE A 365 3.47 18.14 8.91
CA ILE A 365 4.07 16.89 8.44
C ILE A 365 5.19 16.42 9.37
N CYS A 366 6.05 17.33 9.86
CA CYS A 366 7.13 16.97 10.79
C CYS A 366 6.60 16.28 12.06
N ILE A 367 5.43 16.69 12.54
CA ILE A 367 4.79 16.06 13.70
C ILE A 367 4.06 14.77 13.26
N ILE A 368 3.34 14.82 12.15
CA ILE A 368 2.58 13.68 11.60
C ILE A 368 3.48 12.47 11.40
N VAL A 369 4.66 12.65 10.81
CA VAL A 369 5.61 11.57 10.49
C VAL A 369 5.96 10.72 11.72
N LEU A 370 6.13 11.32 12.89
CA LEU A 370 6.46 10.62 14.13
C LEU A 370 5.36 9.63 14.55
N PHE A 371 4.10 10.00 14.32
CA PHE A 371 2.95 9.14 14.62
C PHE A 371 2.63 8.18 13.47
N GLN A 372 2.75 8.65 12.21
CA GLN A 372 2.38 7.88 11.03
C GLN A 372 3.15 6.58 10.90
N VAL A 373 4.48 6.62 10.94
CA VAL A 373 5.29 5.40 10.79
C VAL A 373 5.03 4.44 11.97
N SER A 374 4.96 4.98 13.20
CA SER A 374 4.71 4.15 14.38
C SER A 374 3.35 3.49 14.37
N GLN A 375 2.28 4.20 13.94
CA GLN A 375 0.94 3.63 13.87
C GLN A 375 0.84 2.56 12.79
N VAL A 376 1.47 2.77 11.62
CA VAL A 376 1.50 1.79 10.53
C VAL A 376 2.15 0.50 10.98
N ILE A 377 3.27 0.57 11.72
CA ILE A 377 3.97 -0.59 12.27
C ILE A 377 3.10 -1.34 13.28
N TYR A 378 2.47 -0.65 14.23
CA TYR A 378 1.58 -1.30 15.19
C TYR A 378 0.38 -1.95 14.53
N MET A 379 -0.23 -1.30 13.52
CA MET A 379 -1.29 -1.91 12.71
C MET A 379 -0.79 -3.18 12.01
N GLY A 380 0.44 -3.18 11.49
CA GLY A 380 1.09 -4.37 10.93
C GLY A 380 1.23 -5.49 11.94
N CYS A 381 1.68 -5.19 13.15
CA CYS A 381 1.78 -6.17 14.23
C CYS A 381 0.42 -6.83 14.53
N LEU A 382 -0.63 -6.02 14.66
CA LEU A 382 -1.99 -6.52 14.93
C LEU A 382 -2.55 -7.34 13.75
N ARG A 383 -2.32 -6.90 12.52
CA ARG A 383 -2.73 -7.65 11.31
C ARG A 383 -1.98 -8.98 11.18
N GLY A 384 -0.68 -9.00 11.49
CA GLY A 384 0.12 -10.23 11.52
C GLY A 384 -0.35 -11.24 12.58
N ALA A 385 -0.94 -10.75 13.66
CA ALA A 385 -1.59 -11.57 14.67
C ALA A 385 -3.02 -12.02 14.30
N GLY A 386 -3.60 -11.46 13.22
CA GLY A 386 -4.98 -11.72 12.80
C GLY A 386 -6.03 -10.78 13.43
N ASP A 387 -5.62 -9.74 14.17
CA ASP A 387 -6.53 -8.75 14.79
C ASP A 387 -6.95 -7.67 13.76
N THR A 388 -7.36 -8.12 12.57
CA THR A 388 -7.70 -7.25 11.44
C THR A 388 -9.01 -6.49 11.65
N ALA A 389 -9.96 -7.07 12.37
CA ALA A 389 -11.22 -6.39 12.68
C ALA A 389 -10.99 -5.15 13.56
N TYR A 390 -10.13 -5.25 14.58
CA TYR A 390 -9.78 -4.10 15.42
C TYR A 390 -9.07 -3.01 14.61
N THR A 391 -8.09 -3.39 13.78
CA THR A 391 -7.37 -2.41 12.94
C THR A 391 -8.30 -1.71 11.97
N ALA A 392 -9.26 -2.42 11.38
CA ALA A 392 -10.25 -1.87 10.47
C ALA A 392 -11.16 -0.85 11.17
N VAL A 393 -11.68 -1.18 12.36
CA VAL A 393 -12.52 -0.26 13.15
C VAL A 393 -11.72 0.97 13.55
N ALA A 394 -10.52 0.80 14.08
CA ALA A 394 -9.65 1.91 14.52
C ALA A 394 -9.32 2.86 13.34
N SER A 395 -8.92 2.30 12.18
CA SER A 395 -8.62 3.09 10.99
C SER A 395 -9.85 3.82 10.44
N THR A 396 -11.01 3.14 10.40
CA THR A 396 -12.26 3.73 9.91
C THR A 396 -12.69 4.89 10.80
N ILE A 397 -12.73 4.71 12.11
CA ILE A 397 -13.09 5.78 13.05
C ILE A 397 -12.14 6.97 12.90
N SER A 398 -10.83 6.70 12.86
CA SER A 398 -9.83 7.77 12.78
C SER A 398 -9.88 8.53 11.45
N VAL A 399 -9.90 7.83 10.31
CA VAL A 399 -9.83 8.46 8.98
C VAL A 399 -11.17 9.06 8.57
N THR A 400 -12.28 8.35 8.82
CA THR A 400 -13.59 8.79 8.32
C THR A 400 -14.24 9.78 9.28
N LEU A 401 -14.17 9.55 10.60
CA LEU A 401 -14.85 10.41 11.56
C LEU A 401 -13.91 11.48 12.16
N ILE A 402 -12.82 11.07 12.81
CA ILE A 402 -11.94 12.01 13.53
C ILE A 402 -11.28 12.99 12.57
N ARG A 403 -10.68 12.50 11.49
CA ARG A 403 -10.03 13.34 10.47
C ARG A 403 -11.01 14.32 9.86
N THR A 404 -12.18 13.86 9.41
CA THR A 404 -13.18 14.72 8.77
C THR A 404 -13.72 15.76 9.74
N ALA A 405 -14.12 15.36 10.95
CA ALA A 405 -14.64 16.28 11.95
C ALA A 405 -13.59 17.30 12.40
N ALA A 406 -12.37 16.84 12.73
CA ALA A 406 -11.29 17.73 13.15
C ALA A 406 -10.86 18.69 12.03
N SER A 407 -10.75 18.23 10.77
CA SER A 407 -10.45 19.09 9.63
C SER A 407 -11.52 20.17 9.42
N TYR A 408 -12.80 19.83 9.61
CA TYR A 408 -13.90 20.79 9.51
C TYR A 408 -13.86 21.79 10.68
N ILE A 409 -13.72 21.34 11.91
CA ILE A 409 -13.70 22.19 13.10
C ILE A 409 -12.51 23.15 13.04
N PHE A 410 -11.30 22.63 12.83
CA PHE A 410 -10.10 23.47 12.82
C PHE A 410 -10.02 24.34 11.56
N GLY A 411 -10.37 23.78 10.39
CA GLY A 411 -10.26 24.50 9.12
C GLY A 411 -11.30 25.60 8.94
N PHE A 412 -12.58 25.32 9.25
CA PHE A 412 -13.69 26.21 8.98
C PHE A 412 -14.24 26.88 10.23
N THR A 413 -14.53 26.11 11.30
CA THR A 413 -15.17 26.70 12.51
C THR A 413 -14.22 27.58 13.27
N LEU A 414 -12.95 27.15 13.45
CA LEU A 414 -11.92 27.96 14.12
C LEU A 414 -11.15 28.89 13.14
N GLY A 415 -11.43 28.82 11.85
CA GLY A 415 -10.86 29.70 10.85
C GLY A 415 -9.37 29.53 10.57
N LEU A 416 -8.76 28.39 10.96
CA LEU A 416 -7.33 28.13 10.73
C LEU A 416 -7.01 27.76 9.27
N GLY A 417 -8.00 27.70 8.40
CA GLY A 417 -7.82 27.45 6.97
C GLY A 417 -7.13 26.12 6.66
N MET A 418 -6.16 26.14 5.75
CA MET A 418 -5.43 24.95 5.33
C MET A 418 -4.65 24.29 6.48
N THR A 419 -4.07 25.06 7.38
CA THR A 419 -3.38 24.54 8.56
C THR A 419 -4.33 23.74 9.45
N GLY A 420 -5.59 24.22 9.62
CA GLY A 420 -6.61 23.48 10.36
C GLY A 420 -6.99 22.15 9.71
N ILE A 421 -7.05 22.06 8.37
CA ILE A 421 -7.27 20.80 7.66
C ILE A 421 -6.13 19.82 7.95
N TRP A 422 -4.88 20.28 7.96
CA TRP A 422 -3.72 19.44 8.27
C TRP A 422 -3.64 19.05 9.75
N MET A 423 -4.15 19.88 10.66
CA MET A 423 -4.35 19.47 12.06
C MET A 423 -5.37 18.35 12.18
N GLY A 424 -6.38 18.30 11.33
CA GLY A 424 -7.30 17.16 11.24
C GLY A 424 -6.61 15.87 10.78
N ILE A 425 -5.67 15.97 9.81
CA ILE A 425 -4.84 14.84 9.40
C ILE A 425 -3.93 14.39 10.56
N LEU A 426 -3.37 15.32 11.31
CA LEU A 426 -2.58 15.01 12.52
C LEU A 426 -3.43 14.27 13.57
N ALA A 427 -4.65 14.75 13.84
CA ALA A 427 -5.57 14.12 14.78
C ALA A 427 -5.88 12.67 14.40
N ASP A 428 -6.07 12.39 13.10
CA ASP A 428 -6.20 11.03 12.56
C ASP A 428 -4.97 10.18 12.87
N GLN A 429 -3.77 10.65 12.58
CA GLN A 429 -2.54 9.87 12.82
C GLN A 429 -2.31 9.60 14.30
N VAL A 430 -2.57 10.58 15.15
CA VAL A 430 -2.45 10.44 16.61
C VAL A 430 -3.49 9.45 17.13
N SER A 431 -4.75 9.55 16.72
CA SER A 431 -5.81 8.63 17.18
C SER A 431 -5.54 7.18 16.78
N ARG A 432 -5.10 6.94 15.51
CA ARG A 432 -4.70 5.59 15.07
C ARG A 432 -3.51 5.06 15.86
N PHE A 433 -2.52 5.91 16.11
CA PHE A 433 -1.39 5.53 16.95
C PHE A 433 -1.82 5.14 18.36
N LEU A 434 -2.70 5.92 18.97
CA LEU A 434 -3.22 5.64 20.31
C LEU A 434 -3.99 4.31 20.33
N PHE A 435 -4.95 4.12 19.42
CA PHE A 435 -5.73 2.87 19.35
C PHE A 435 -4.82 1.66 19.15
N ALA A 436 -3.90 1.72 18.17
CA ALA A 436 -3.01 0.60 17.87
C ALA A 436 -2.02 0.32 19.00
N SER A 437 -1.43 1.35 19.61
CA SER A 437 -0.46 1.18 20.70
C SER A 437 -1.09 0.64 21.99
N ILE A 438 -2.29 1.13 22.34
CA ILE A 438 -3.06 0.62 23.48
C ILE A 438 -3.41 -0.86 23.27
N ARG A 439 -3.95 -1.19 22.10
CA ARG A 439 -4.30 -2.58 21.76
C ARG A 439 -3.10 -3.50 21.80
N PHE A 440 -1.97 -3.04 21.24
CA PHE A 440 -0.72 -3.81 21.26
C PHE A 440 -0.22 -4.06 22.68
N ARG A 441 -0.24 -3.02 23.55
CA ARG A 441 0.19 -3.13 24.96
C ARG A 441 -0.72 -4.04 25.78
N GLN A 442 -2.02 -4.06 25.51
CA GLN A 442 -2.98 -4.95 26.21
C GLN A 442 -2.69 -6.44 25.97
N GLY A 443 -1.95 -6.80 24.91
CA GLY A 443 -1.59 -8.18 24.61
C GLY A 443 -2.75 -9.08 24.17
N LYS A 444 -3.98 -8.57 24.02
CA LYS A 444 -5.16 -9.37 23.62
C LYS A 444 -5.03 -10.03 22.24
N TRP A 445 -4.20 -9.45 21.38
CA TRP A 445 -3.90 -9.98 20.03
C TRP A 445 -3.13 -11.30 20.05
N VAL A 446 -2.43 -11.62 21.15
CA VAL A 446 -1.61 -12.85 21.29
C VAL A 446 -2.45 -14.12 21.26
N THR A 447 -3.69 -14.07 21.76
CA THR A 447 -4.58 -15.21 21.89
C THR A 447 -5.50 -15.45 20.70
N ILE A 448 -5.41 -14.61 19.66
CA ILE A 448 -6.26 -14.72 18.47
C ILE A 448 -5.83 -15.94 17.65
N LYS A 449 -6.82 -16.76 17.30
CA LYS A 449 -6.67 -17.94 16.44
C LYS A 449 -7.12 -17.59 15.02
N ILE A 450 -6.25 -17.76 14.06
CA ILE A 450 -6.50 -17.59 12.63
C ILE A 450 -6.09 -18.84 11.87
#